data_0e1f2233c9f1b2579d5eb3d1242c68ca
#
_entry.id   0e1f2233c9f1b2579d5eb3d1242c68ca
#
_cell.length_a   1.000
_cell.length_b   1.000
_cell.length_c   1.000
_cell.angle_alpha   90.00
_cell.angle_beta   90.00
_cell.angle_gamma   90.00
#
_symmetry.space_group_name_H-M   'P 1'
#
loop_
_entity.id
_entity.type
_entity.pdbx_description
1 polymer ?
#
loop_
_entity_poly.entity_id
_entity_poly.type
_entity_poly.pdbx_seq_one_letter_code
_entity_poly.pdbx_strand_id
1 'polypeptide(L)'
;SFLKRALALSAVSAIPSFWTPAHGRVLPTSPLISANDRVNIAFIGIGQRGGEIAKELYNTGLCNVVALCDVDMGAPHTQEIINMFPKAARFQDFRTMFDRMADKIDAVSVGVPDHSHFPITIEAMAHGKHVYVEKPMARTFQEIEIMMRGAKKYGVVTQMGNQGHSEANYFQFKAWKEAGIIKDVTAITAHMNNPRRWHGWNPNIRHMPMGEPVPETMDWDTWIGVAQYHDYNHDYHLGQWRCWYDFGMGVLGDWGAHILDTAHEFLDLGL
;
A
#
# COMPACT_ATOMS: atom_id res chain seq x y z
N SER A 1 12.49 20.56 -14.45
CA SER A 1 11.14 20.06 -14.62
C SER A 1 11.16 18.55 -14.73
N PHE A 2 10.39 17.90 -13.92
CA PHE A 2 10.30 16.43 -13.73
C PHE A 2 10.02 15.67 -15.05
N LEU A 3 9.14 16.20 -15.91
CA LEU A 3 8.76 15.60 -17.20
C LEU A 3 9.91 15.54 -18.24
N LYS A 4 10.89 16.44 -18.19
CA LYS A 4 12.04 16.39 -19.11
C LYS A 4 13.08 15.34 -18.73
N ARG A 5 13.10 14.87 -17.47
CA ARG A 5 14.03 13.84 -16.98
C ARG A 5 13.48 12.43 -17.12
N ALA A 6 12.15 12.25 -17.09
CA ALA A 6 11.51 10.96 -17.35
C ALA A 6 11.68 10.50 -18.82
N LEU A 7 11.78 11.43 -19.76
CA LEU A 7 12.01 11.15 -21.19
C LEU A 7 13.47 10.82 -21.53
N ALA A 8 14.44 11.12 -20.66
CA ALA A 8 15.85 10.81 -20.88
C ALA A 8 16.23 9.37 -20.49
N LEU A 9 15.36 8.64 -19.78
CA LEU A 9 15.56 7.24 -19.38
C LEU A 9 15.08 6.23 -20.41
N SER A 10 14.38 6.64 -21.45
CA SER A 10 13.86 5.75 -22.51
C SER A 10 14.81 5.53 -23.71
N ALA A 11 16.02 6.08 -23.70
CA ALA A 11 16.95 6.04 -24.83
C ALA A 11 18.17 5.11 -24.64
N VAL A 12 18.11 4.12 -23.73
CA VAL A 12 19.16 3.12 -23.61
C VAL A 12 18.57 1.71 -23.81
N SER A 13 18.19 1.44 -25.04
CA SER A 13 17.84 0.08 -25.46
C SER A 13 18.47 -0.25 -26.80
N ALA A 14 19.77 -0.56 -26.78
CA ALA A 14 20.44 -1.34 -27.81
C ALA A 14 21.77 -1.88 -27.29
N ILE A 15 21.73 -2.93 -26.46
CA ILE A 15 22.89 -3.78 -26.20
C ILE A 15 22.42 -5.24 -26.32
N PRO A 16 23.05 -6.07 -27.19
CA PRO A 16 22.67 -7.47 -27.32
C PRO A 16 22.99 -8.24 -26.03
N SER A 17 22.01 -8.97 -25.54
CA SER A 17 22.05 -9.76 -24.31
C SER A 17 22.94 -10.98 -24.49
N PHE A 18 24.09 -11.01 -23.81
CA PHE A 18 24.74 -12.26 -23.44
C PHE A 18 24.31 -12.63 -22.02
N TRP A 19 23.95 -13.89 -21.83
CA TRP A 19 23.58 -14.48 -20.56
C TRP A 19 24.66 -14.24 -19.50
N THR A 20 24.34 -13.45 -18.49
CA THR A 20 25.06 -13.44 -17.21
C THR A 20 24.09 -13.86 -16.10
N PRO A 21 24.49 -14.70 -15.14
CA PRO A 21 23.64 -15.11 -14.04
C PRO A 21 23.20 -13.87 -13.26
N ALA A 22 21.93 -13.84 -12.87
CA ALA A 22 21.30 -12.75 -12.13
C ALA A 22 21.91 -12.64 -10.71
N HIS A 23 23.09 -12.06 -10.63
CA HIS A 23 23.53 -11.42 -9.40
C HIS A 23 22.84 -10.06 -9.38
N GLY A 24 22.13 -9.77 -8.28
CA GLY A 24 21.38 -8.54 -8.12
C GLY A 24 22.20 -7.36 -8.62
N ARG A 25 21.72 -6.72 -9.67
CA ARG A 25 22.30 -5.46 -10.12
C ARG A 25 22.05 -4.48 -8.99
N VAL A 26 23.10 -4.19 -8.23
CA VAL A 26 23.16 -2.94 -7.50
C VAL A 26 22.93 -1.86 -8.56
N LEU A 27 21.78 -1.21 -8.51
CA LEU A 27 21.54 -0.03 -9.33
C LEU A 27 22.73 0.89 -9.12
N PRO A 28 23.35 1.44 -10.19
CA PRO A 28 24.43 2.38 -10.02
C PRO A 28 23.94 3.44 -9.02
N THR A 29 24.78 3.73 -8.02
CA THR A 29 24.48 4.76 -7.02
C THR A 29 23.91 5.96 -7.75
N SER A 30 22.60 6.21 -7.54
CA SER A 30 21.92 7.34 -8.17
C SER A 30 22.77 8.58 -7.94
N PRO A 31 22.96 9.45 -8.95
CA PRO A 31 23.64 10.72 -8.72
C PRO A 31 23.01 11.34 -7.49
N LEU A 32 23.83 11.79 -6.54
CA LEU A 32 23.41 12.32 -5.26
C LEU A 32 22.24 13.29 -5.48
N ILE A 33 21.02 12.84 -5.22
CA ILE A 33 19.85 13.68 -5.34
C ILE A 33 19.98 14.71 -4.24
N SER A 34 19.94 16.00 -4.64
CA SER A 34 19.96 17.10 -3.67
C SER A 34 18.85 16.91 -2.64
N ALA A 35 19.11 17.29 -1.39
CA ALA A 35 18.09 17.23 -0.34
C ALA A 35 16.79 17.99 -0.75
N ASN A 36 16.93 19.03 -1.58
CA ASN A 36 15.80 19.82 -2.09
C ASN A 36 15.04 19.16 -3.25
N ASP A 37 15.60 18.10 -3.85
CA ASP A 37 14.97 17.34 -4.93
C ASP A 37 14.27 16.06 -4.43
N ARG A 38 14.34 15.80 -3.11
CA ARG A 38 13.68 14.65 -2.49
C ARG A 38 12.22 14.94 -2.22
N VAL A 39 11.38 13.90 -2.36
CA VAL A 39 9.96 13.98 -2.04
C VAL A 39 9.76 13.99 -0.52
N ASN A 40 9.06 14.97 0.00
CA ASN A 40 8.66 15.00 1.40
C ASN A 40 7.46 14.07 1.60
N ILE A 41 7.67 12.93 2.24
CA ILE A 41 6.65 11.90 2.41
C ILE A 41 6.14 11.81 3.84
N ALA A 42 4.83 11.61 3.99
CA ALA A 42 4.22 11.19 5.24
C ALA A 42 3.75 9.74 5.13
N PHE A 43 3.95 8.97 6.21
CA PHE A 43 3.45 7.60 6.32
C PHE A 43 2.23 7.55 7.22
N ILE A 44 1.13 6.99 6.70
CA ILE A 44 -0.15 6.80 7.40
C ILE A 44 -0.38 5.30 7.54
N GLY A 45 -0.38 4.81 8.80
CA GLY A 45 -0.23 3.40 9.12
C GLY A 45 1.24 2.97 9.03
N ILE A 46 1.91 2.88 10.18
CA ILE A 46 3.36 2.60 10.27
C ILE A 46 3.68 1.28 10.97
N GLY A 47 2.64 0.49 11.28
CA GLY A 47 2.80 -0.86 11.79
C GLY A 47 2.94 -1.89 10.67
N GLN A 48 3.51 -3.07 10.97
CA GLN A 48 3.59 -4.22 10.05
C GLN A 48 3.93 -3.81 8.60
N ARG A 49 3.02 -4.04 7.64
CA ARG A 49 3.25 -3.77 6.21
C ARG A 49 3.54 -2.29 5.94
N GLY A 50 2.84 -1.37 6.60
CA GLY A 50 3.12 0.06 6.45
C GLY A 50 4.54 0.43 6.90
N GLY A 51 5.03 -0.19 7.96
CA GLY A 51 6.42 -0.03 8.42
C GLY A 51 7.45 -0.61 7.44
N GLU A 52 7.17 -1.76 6.81
CA GLU A 52 8.03 -2.32 5.77
C GLU A 52 8.15 -1.36 4.58
N ILE A 53 7.01 -0.83 4.10
CA ILE A 53 6.98 0.14 3.00
C ILE A 53 7.76 1.41 3.38
N ALA A 54 7.61 1.90 4.60
CA ALA A 54 8.34 3.07 5.07
C ALA A 54 9.87 2.87 4.97
N LYS A 55 10.36 1.69 5.35
CA LYS A 55 11.78 1.34 5.22
C LYS A 55 12.20 1.23 3.74
N GLU A 56 11.41 0.54 2.93
CA GLU A 56 11.71 0.35 1.51
C GLU A 56 11.78 1.69 0.77
N LEU A 57 10.78 2.55 0.94
CA LEU A 57 10.78 3.88 0.31
C LEU A 57 11.92 4.76 0.80
N TYR A 58 12.20 4.77 2.10
CA TYR A 58 13.32 5.51 2.65
C TYR A 58 14.67 5.03 2.11
N ASN A 59 14.86 3.72 1.98
CA ASN A 59 16.10 3.13 1.48
C ASN A 59 16.38 3.44 0.00
N THR A 60 15.38 3.91 -0.75
CA THR A 60 15.63 4.44 -2.12
C THR A 60 16.49 5.71 -2.12
N GLY A 61 16.56 6.43 -0.99
CA GLY A 61 17.23 7.72 -0.89
C GLY A 61 16.51 8.86 -1.58
N LEU A 62 15.29 8.64 -2.10
CA LEU A 62 14.53 9.60 -2.90
C LEU A 62 13.56 10.46 -2.08
N CYS A 63 13.36 10.17 -0.80
CA CYS A 63 12.41 10.88 0.04
C CYS A 63 13.00 11.38 1.35
N ASN A 64 12.35 12.40 1.91
CA ASN A 64 12.50 12.87 3.28
C ASN A 64 11.24 12.49 4.04
N VAL A 65 11.37 11.81 5.18
CA VAL A 65 10.22 11.45 6.02
C VAL A 65 9.90 12.64 6.91
N VAL A 66 8.76 13.29 6.68
CA VAL A 66 8.37 14.52 7.38
C VAL A 66 7.31 14.30 8.45
N ALA A 67 6.46 13.27 8.29
CA ALA A 67 5.43 12.93 9.27
C ALA A 67 5.17 11.42 9.35
N LEU A 68 4.76 10.99 10.53
CA LEU A 68 4.28 9.64 10.83
C LEU A 68 2.88 9.77 11.44
N CYS A 69 1.93 9.00 10.95
CA CYS A 69 0.56 8.95 11.46
C CYS A 69 0.14 7.51 11.69
N ASP A 70 -0.26 7.19 12.90
CA ASP A 70 -0.84 5.89 13.26
C ASP A 70 -1.77 6.08 14.45
N VAL A 71 -2.90 5.42 14.44
CA VAL A 71 -3.90 5.50 15.52
C VAL A 71 -3.38 5.00 16.86
N ASP A 72 -2.32 4.17 16.85
CA ASP A 72 -1.68 3.67 18.06
C ASP A 72 -0.17 3.94 18.04
N MET A 73 0.20 5.18 18.31
CA MET A 73 1.60 5.62 18.36
C MET A 73 2.40 5.02 19.53
N GLY A 74 1.72 4.42 20.51
CA GLY A 74 2.36 3.75 21.65
C GLY A 74 2.56 2.25 21.47
N ALA A 75 1.94 1.66 20.44
CA ALA A 75 2.01 0.22 20.22
C ALA A 75 3.43 -0.28 19.91
N PRO A 76 3.81 -1.48 20.38
CA PRO A 76 5.13 -2.05 20.11
C PRO A 76 5.50 -2.13 18.63
N HIS A 77 4.52 -2.41 17.76
CA HIS A 77 4.73 -2.59 16.32
C HIS A 77 4.99 -1.29 15.55
N THR A 78 4.77 -0.11 16.16
CA THR A 78 5.06 1.20 15.56
C THR A 78 6.44 1.74 15.98
N GLN A 79 6.99 1.24 17.09
CA GLN A 79 8.18 1.82 17.72
C GLN A 79 9.43 1.78 16.86
N GLU A 80 9.60 0.75 16.03
CA GLU A 80 10.75 0.66 15.14
C GLU A 80 10.78 1.84 14.16
N ILE A 81 9.65 2.15 13.53
CA ILE A 81 9.54 3.25 12.56
C ILE A 81 9.65 4.61 13.26
N ILE A 82 9.04 4.76 14.43
CA ILE A 82 9.15 5.98 15.23
C ILE A 82 10.60 6.27 15.60
N ASN A 83 11.35 5.25 16.01
CA ASN A 83 12.76 5.38 16.38
C ASN A 83 13.66 5.61 15.16
N MET A 84 13.32 5.06 14.00
CA MET A 84 14.03 5.29 12.74
C MET A 84 13.91 6.75 12.27
N PHE A 85 12.77 7.39 12.53
CA PHE A 85 12.48 8.77 12.11
C PHE A 85 12.17 9.70 13.28
N PRO A 86 13.13 9.95 14.20
CA PRO A 86 12.89 10.69 15.43
C PRO A 86 12.53 12.17 15.21
N LYS A 87 12.85 12.73 14.03
CA LYS A 87 12.56 14.11 13.66
C LYS A 87 11.23 14.30 12.94
N ALA A 88 10.58 13.21 12.49
CA ALA A 88 9.29 13.29 11.84
C ALA A 88 8.21 13.71 12.84
N ALA A 89 7.30 14.57 12.40
CA ALA A 89 6.14 14.95 13.20
C ALA A 89 5.22 13.73 13.40
N ARG A 90 4.52 13.69 14.54
CA ARG A 90 3.72 12.52 14.95
C ARG A 90 2.27 12.89 15.09
N PHE A 91 1.38 12.05 14.54
CA PHE A 91 -0.06 12.25 14.56
C PHE A 91 -0.76 10.92 14.79
N GLN A 92 -1.91 10.95 15.47
CA GLN A 92 -2.81 9.80 15.56
C GLN A 92 -3.97 9.89 14.57
N ASP A 93 -4.29 11.09 14.10
CA ASP A 93 -5.33 11.36 13.12
C ASP A 93 -4.75 12.03 11.87
N PHE A 94 -4.97 11.40 10.70
CA PHE A 94 -4.49 11.89 9.41
C PHE A 94 -5.11 13.25 9.03
N ARG A 95 -6.32 13.54 9.47
CA ARG A 95 -6.99 14.83 9.23
C ARG A 95 -6.23 15.94 9.92
N THR A 96 -5.90 15.74 11.20
CA THR A 96 -5.06 16.68 11.96
C THR A 96 -3.66 16.82 11.35
N MET A 97 -3.10 15.75 10.77
CA MET A 97 -1.83 15.82 10.05
C MET A 97 -1.93 16.72 8.81
N PHE A 98 -2.96 16.56 7.99
CA PHE A 98 -3.16 17.41 6.82
C PHE A 98 -3.43 18.86 7.20
N ASP A 99 -4.27 19.12 8.20
CA ASP A 99 -4.55 20.49 8.69
C ASP A 99 -3.28 21.24 9.09
N ARG A 100 -2.28 20.53 9.65
CA ARG A 100 -1.07 21.16 10.20
C ARG A 100 0.13 21.12 9.26
N MET A 101 0.18 20.20 8.32
CA MET A 101 1.38 19.92 7.57
C MET A 101 1.16 19.71 6.07
N ALA A 102 -0.05 19.93 5.53
CA ALA A 102 -0.27 19.71 4.10
C ALA A 102 0.72 20.48 3.22
N ASP A 103 1.11 21.69 3.60
CA ASP A 103 2.08 22.52 2.90
C ASP A 103 3.51 21.93 2.86
N LYS A 104 3.83 21.00 3.75
CA LYS A 104 5.16 20.38 3.89
C LYS A 104 5.23 18.96 3.36
N ILE A 105 4.10 18.40 2.91
CA ILE A 105 3.99 17.03 2.41
C ILE A 105 3.79 17.08 0.90
N ASP A 106 4.60 16.34 0.15
CA ASP A 106 4.45 16.16 -1.29
C ASP A 106 3.68 14.89 -1.62
N ALA A 107 3.90 13.83 -0.85
CA ALA A 107 3.30 12.51 -1.04
C ALA A 107 2.96 11.83 0.29
N VAL A 108 2.02 10.89 0.22
CA VAL A 108 1.69 10.01 1.34
C VAL A 108 1.80 8.55 0.94
N SER A 109 2.15 7.71 1.91
CA SER A 109 2.00 6.27 1.81
C SER A 109 0.93 5.83 2.80
N VAL A 110 -0.07 5.08 2.31
CA VAL A 110 -1.25 4.65 3.07
C VAL A 110 -1.17 3.13 3.27
N GLY A 111 -0.83 2.71 4.49
CA GLY A 111 -0.65 1.30 4.87
C GLY A 111 -1.52 0.89 6.07
N VAL A 112 -2.79 1.26 6.03
CA VAL A 112 -3.82 1.07 7.07
C VAL A 112 -4.72 -0.14 6.76
N PRO A 113 -5.71 -0.50 7.61
CA PRO A 113 -6.75 -1.47 7.25
C PRO A 113 -7.59 -1.07 6.02
N ASP A 114 -8.13 -2.07 5.29
CA ASP A 114 -8.80 -1.90 4.00
C ASP A 114 -9.91 -0.82 4.01
N HIS A 115 -10.71 -0.76 5.09
CA HIS A 115 -11.82 0.20 5.21
C HIS A 115 -11.37 1.66 5.22
N SER A 116 -10.12 1.91 5.57
CA SER A 116 -9.56 3.27 5.67
C SER A 116 -8.74 3.69 4.45
N HIS A 117 -8.49 2.79 3.47
CA HIS A 117 -7.73 3.12 2.26
C HIS A 117 -8.39 4.25 1.46
N PHE A 118 -9.67 4.12 1.14
CA PHE A 118 -10.40 5.11 0.35
C PHE A 118 -10.49 6.49 1.02
N PRO A 119 -11.00 6.64 2.27
CA PRO A 119 -11.17 7.96 2.87
C PRO A 119 -9.85 8.71 3.02
N ILE A 120 -8.77 8.02 3.41
CA ILE A 120 -7.46 8.65 3.56
C ILE A 120 -6.89 9.04 2.19
N THR A 121 -7.01 8.17 1.19
CA THR A 121 -6.47 8.44 -0.14
C THR A 121 -7.18 9.61 -0.82
N ILE A 122 -8.51 9.68 -0.76
CA ILE A 122 -9.24 10.77 -1.40
C ILE A 122 -8.99 12.11 -0.71
N GLU A 123 -8.82 12.10 0.62
CA GLU A 123 -8.44 13.29 1.38
C GLU A 123 -7.04 13.78 0.98
N ALA A 124 -6.07 12.88 0.89
CA ALA A 124 -4.72 13.22 0.42
C ALA A 124 -4.75 13.82 -0.99
N MET A 125 -5.52 13.24 -1.91
CA MET A 125 -5.69 13.78 -3.26
C MET A 125 -6.33 15.17 -3.24
N ALA A 126 -7.32 15.41 -2.39
CA ALA A 126 -7.97 16.71 -2.25
C ALA A 126 -6.99 17.80 -1.78
N HIS A 127 -6.01 17.43 -0.98
CA HIS A 127 -4.88 18.28 -0.59
C HIS A 127 -3.77 18.36 -1.66
N GLY A 128 -3.97 17.78 -2.85
CA GLY A 128 -2.99 17.78 -3.95
C GLY A 128 -1.76 16.90 -3.69
N LYS A 129 -1.88 15.85 -2.85
CA LYS A 129 -0.76 14.96 -2.52
C LYS A 129 -0.71 13.76 -3.43
N HIS A 130 0.50 13.36 -3.84
CA HIS A 130 0.73 12.08 -4.50
C HIS A 130 0.50 10.95 -3.50
N VAL A 131 0.00 9.79 -3.97
CA VAL A 131 -0.41 8.71 -3.07
C VAL A 131 0.15 7.38 -3.50
N TYR A 132 0.80 6.69 -2.57
CA TYR A 132 1.01 5.26 -2.60
C TYR A 132 0.01 4.63 -1.62
N VAL A 133 -0.88 3.76 -2.09
CA VAL A 133 -1.87 3.08 -1.24
C VAL A 133 -1.70 1.57 -1.33
N GLU A 134 -1.69 0.88 -0.20
CA GLU A 134 -1.64 -0.58 -0.18
C GLU A 134 -2.88 -1.21 -0.83
N LYS A 135 -2.72 -2.45 -1.25
CA LYS A 135 -3.82 -3.26 -1.78
C LYS A 135 -4.67 -3.86 -0.62
N PRO A 136 -5.96 -4.09 -0.84
CA PRO A 136 -6.76 -3.65 -1.99
C PRO A 136 -6.93 -2.12 -2.00
N MET A 137 -6.96 -1.53 -3.18
CA MET A 137 -7.00 -0.06 -3.31
C MET A 137 -8.19 0.58 -2.58
N ALA A 138 -9.35 -0.08 -2.63
CA ALA A 138 -10.57 0.29 -1.93
C ALA A 138 -11.48 -0.93 -1.78
N ARG A 139 -12.62 -0.80 -1.10
CA ARG A 139 -13.55 -1.90 -0.80
C ARG A 139 -14.65 -2.06 -1.84
N THR A 140 -14.94 -1.03 -2.61
CA THR A 140 -16.02 -1.05 -3.60
C THR A 140 -15.56 -0.50 -4.95
N PHE A 141 -16.22 -0.92 -6.03
CA PHE A 141 -15.98 -0.36 -7.37
C PHE A 141 -16.24 1.15 -7.40
N GLN A 142 -17.26 1.62 -6.69
CA GLN A 142 -17.56 3.05 -6.63
C GLN A 142 -16.42 3.86 -5.99
N GLU A 143 -15.84 3.37 -4.92
CA GLU A 143 -14.67 4.02 -4.29
C GLU A 143 -13.49 4.08 -5.26
N ILE A 144 -13.20 2.97 -5.97
CA ILE A 144 -12.14 2.91 -6.97
C ILE A 144 -12.37 3.95 -8.08
N GLU A 145 -13.58 4.04 -8.62
CA GLU A 145 -13.93 5.03 -9.64
C GLU A 145 -13.77 6.47 -9.13
N ILE A 146 -14.16 6.72 -7.87
CA ILE A 146 -13.98 8.04 -7.26
C ILE A 146 -12.48 8.37 -7.15
N MET A 147 -11.64 7.42 -6.71
CA MET A 147 -10.20 7.60 -6.63
C MET A 147 -9.57 7.85 -7.99
N MET A 148 -9.96 7.10 -9.03
CA MET A 148 -9.48 7.32 -10.40
C MET A 148 -9.85 8.73 -10.92
N ARG A 149 -11.08 9.16 -10.68
CA ARG A 149 -11.54 10.52 -11.01
C ARG A 149 -10.83 11.58 -10.18
N GLY A 150 -10.61 11.28 -8.89
CA GLY A 150 -9.87 12.14 -7.96
C GLY A 150 -8.44 12.38 -8.43
N ALA A 151 -7.70 11.33 -8.76
CA ALA A 151 -6.34 11.43 -9.27
C ALA A 151 -6.26 12.35 -10.51
N LYS A 152 -7.19 12.18 -11.44
CA LYS A 152 -7.28 13.05 -12.64
C LYS A 152 -7.67 14.49 -12.29
N LYS A 153 -8.68 14.66 -11.41
CA LYS A 153 -9.18 16.00 -11.01
C LYS A 153 -8.13 16.81 -10.31
N TYR A 154 -7.38 16.22 -9.40
CA TYR A 154 -6.38 16.90 -8.58
C TYR A 154 -4.98 16.88 -9.20
N GLY A 155 -4.78 16.19 -10.33
CA GLY A 155 -3.52 16.13 -11.05
C GLY A 155 -2.41 15.43 -10.27
N VAL A 156 -2.75 14.44 -9.43
CA VAL A 156 -1.80 13.73 -8.59
C VAL A 156 -1.39 12.39 -9.19
N VAL A 157 -0.17 11.95 -8.85
CA VAL A 157 0.33 10.62 -9.21
C VAL A 157 -0.12 9.64 -8.12
N THR A 158 -0.59 8.47 -8.54
CA THR A 158 -1.04 7.41 -7.65
C THR A 158 -0.38 6.09 -8.00
N GLN A 159 -0.12 5.27 -6.99
CA GLN A 159 0.41 3.92 -7.12
C GLN A 159 -0.29 3.00 -6.12
N MET A 160 -0.79 1.87 -6.59
CA MET A 160 -1.23 0.80 -5.70
C MET A 160 -0.06 -0.12 -5.32
N GLY A 161 -0.01 -0.52 -4.06
CA GLY A 161 1.03 -1.36 -3.50
C GLY A 161 0.84 -2.85 -3.80
N ASN A 162 0.94 -3.24 -5.07
CA ASN A 162 0.97 -4.65 -5.45
C ASN A 162 2.41 -5.10 -5.70
N GLN A 163 3.08 -5.60 -4.65
CA GLN A 163 4.48 -5.98 -4.69
C GLN A 163 4.79 -7.10 -5.70
N GLY A 164 3.80 -7.96 -6.02
CA GLY A 164 3.97 -9.01 -7.02
C GLY A 164 4.47 -8.52 -8.38
N HIS A 165 4.12 -7.28 -8.76
CA HIS A 165 4.58 -6.64 -10.00
C HIS A 165 6.08 -6.24 -9.98
N SER A 166 6.73 -6.28 -8.85
CA SER A 166 8.15 -5.95 -8.71
C SER A 166 9.04 -7.18 -8.53
N GLU A 167 8.47 -8.37 -8.50
CA GLU A 167 9.18 -9.62 -8.26
C GLU A 167 9.70 -10.27 -9.56
N ALA A 168 10.76 -11.06 -9.43
CA ALA A 168 11.41 -11.69 -10.58
C ALA A 168 10.49 -12.63 -11.38
N ASN A 169 9.56 -13.32 -10.72
CA ASN A 169 8.57 -14.19 -11.33
C ASN A 169 7.59 -13.45 -12.25
N TYR A 170 7.23 -12.21 -11.91
CA TYR A 170 6.40 -11.37 -12.78
C TYR A 170 7.11 -11.10 -14.11
N PHE A 171 8.36 -10.66 -14.08
CA PHE A 171 9.14 -10.39 -15.29
C PHE A 171 9.41 -11.66 -16.10
N GLN A 172 9.58 -12.79 -15.45
CA GLN A 172 9.72 -14.09 -16.11
C GLN A 172 8.43 -14.48 -16.84
N PHE A 173 7.30 -14.31 -16.20
CA PHE A 173 5.97 -14.60 -16.80
C PHE A 173 5.71 -13.71 -18.01
N LYS A 174 6.02 -12.42 -17.88
CA LYS A 174 5.97 -11.45 -18.97
C LYS A 174 6.82 -11.90 -20.17
N ALA A 175 8.05 -12.27 -19.94
CA ALA A 175 8.96 -12.76 -20.99
C ALA A 175 8.41 -14.01 -21.68
N TRP A 176 7.83 -14.94 -20.94
CA TRP A 176 7.18 -16.14 -21.52
C TRP A 176 5.96 -15.82 -22.36
N LYS A 177 5.14 -14.87 -21.92
CA LYS A 177 4.00 -14.38 -22.72
C LYS A 177 4.47 -13.74 -24.03
N GLU A 178 5.44 -12.83 -23.96
CA GLU A 178 6.02 -12.14 -25.12
C GLU A 178 6.68 -13.09 -26.10
N ALA A 179 7.31 -14.16 -25.60
CA ALA A 179 7.93 -15.21 -26.43
C ALA A 179 6.91 -16.22 -27.01
N GLY A 180 5.61 -16.09 -26.70
CA GLY A 180 4.57 -17.01 -27.15
C GLY A 180 4.62 -18.40 -26.51
N ILE A 181 5.35 -18.57 -25.41
CA ILE A 181 5.39 -19.81 -24.62
C ILE A 181 4.04 -20.03 -23.92
N ILE A 182 3.52 -18.96 -23.31
CA ILE A 182 2.18 -18.95 -22.70
C ILE A 182 1.21 -18.44 -23.75
N LYS A 183 0.42 -19.35 -24.31
CA LYS A 183 -0.57 -19.07 -25.36
C LYS A 183 -1.73 -20.05 -25.29
N ASP A 184 -2.82 -19.73 -25.93
CA ASP A 184 -4.00 -20.60 -26.07
C ASP A 184 -4.51 -21.11 -24.72
N VAL A 185 -4.50 -20.24 -23.69
CA VAL A 185 -4.91 -20.57 -22.32
C VAL A 185 -6.42 -20.77 -22.29
N THR A 186 -6.87 -21.98 -21.94
CA THR A 186 -8.29 -22.36 -21.88
C THR A 186 -8.84 -22.43 -20.47
N ALA A 187 -8.00 -22.50 -19.46
CA ALA A 187 -8.41 -22.54 -18.08
C ALA A 187 -7.32 -21.97 -17.15
N ILE A 188 -7.75 -21.38 -16.06
CA ILE A 188 -6.90 -20.89 -14.97
C ILE A 188 -7.39 -21.51 -13.68
N THR A 189 -6.49 -22.11 -12.91
CA THR A 189 -6.77 -22.56 -11.56
C THR A 189 -5.92 -21.75 -10.58
N ALA A 190 -6.59 -21.02 -9.71
CA ALA A 190 -5.95 -20.22 -8.68
C ALA A 190 -6.46 -20.64 -7.31
N HIS A 191 -5.56 -20.93 -6.40
CA HIS A 191 -5.92 -21.34 -5.03
C HIS A 191 -4.87 -20.87 -4.03
N MET A 192 -5.29 -20.82 -2.78
CA MET A 192 -4.45 -20.52 -1.65
C MET A 192 -4.52 -21.65 -0.64
N ASN A 193 -3.36 -22.17 -0.24
CA ASN A 193 -3.27 -23.41 0.58
C ASN A 193 -3.57 -23.18 2.05
N ASN A 194 -3.50 -21.93 2.54
CA ASN A 194 -3.73 -21.61 3.94
C ASN A 194 -4.91 -20.67 4.11
N PRO A 195 -5.85 -20.93 5.01
CA PRO A 195 -6.90 -19.99 5.39
C PRO A 195 -6.28 -18.86 6.23
N ARG A 196 -5.51 -17.97 5.60
CA ARG A 196 -4.89 -16.83 6.26
C ARG A 196 -5.95 -15.83 6.70
N ARG A 197 -5.67 -15.15 7.79
CA ARG A 197 -6.51 -14.06 8.29
C ARG A 197 -7.92 -14.51 8.63
N TRP A 198 -8.08 -15.74 9.09
CA TRP A 198 -9.35 -16.29 9.56
C TRP A 198 -9.20 -16.88 10.96
N HIS A 199 -10.21 -16.69 11.82
CA HIS A 199 -10.25 -17.21 13.20
C HIS A 199 -10.42 -18.72 13.26
N GLY A 200 -9.56 -19.48 12.57
CA GLY A 200 -9.60 -20.94 12.61
C GLY A 200 -10.86 -21.56 12.01
N TRP A 201 -11.53 -20.88 11.06
CA TRP A 201 -12.75 -21.40 10.43
C TRP A 201 -13.82 -21.83 11.44
N ASN A 202 -14.28 -20.90 12.23
CA ASN A 202 -15.36 -21.17 13.18
C ASN A 202 -16.73 -20.79 12.58
N PRO A 203 -17.51 -21.76 12.04
CA PRO A 203 -18.81 -21.51 11.44
C PRO A 203 -19.88 -21.09 12.47
N ASN A 204 -19.57 -21.16 13.75
CA ASN A 204 -20.48 -20.81 14.83
C ASN A 204 -20.38 -19.36 15.28
N ILE A 205 -19.41 -18.59 14.77
CA ILE A 205 -19.36 -17.15 15.01
C ILE A 205 -20.60 -16.53 14.37
N ARG A 206 -21.44 -15.91 15.19
CA ARG A 206 -22.71 -15.27 14.77
C ARG A 206 -22.76 -13.78 15.12
N HIS A 207 -21.87 -13.33 15.98
CA HIS A 207 -21.84 -11.98 16.51
C HIS A 207 -20.42 -11.45 16.55
N MET A 208 -20.32 -10.15 16.52
CA MET A 208 -19.05 -9.46 16.79
C MET A 208 -18.61 -9.78 18.24
N PRO A 209 -17.30 -9.83 18.53
CA PRO A 209 -16.81 -10.06 19.87
C PRO A 209 -17.26 -8.96 20.84
N MET A 210 -17.32 -9.31 22.13
CA MET A 210 -17.68 -8.34 23.17
C MET A 210 -16.62 -7.26 23.30
N GLY A 211 -17.07 -6.04 23.64
CA GLY A 211 -16.18 -4.90 23.87
C GLY A 211 -15.17 -5.14 24.99
N GLU A 212 -14.00 -4.63 24.80
CA GLU A 212 -12.88 -4.58 25.74
C GLU A 212 -12.44 -3.13 25.97
N PRO A 213 -11.71 -2.82 27.04
CA PRO A 213 -11.13 -1.50 27.21
C PRO A 213 -10.18 -1.15 26.06
N VAL A 214 -10.36 0.03 25.49
CA VAL A 214 -9.44 0.56 24.48
C VAL A 214 -8.07 0.79 25.11
N PRO A 215 -6.97 0.35 24.46
CA PRO A 215 -5.61 0.69 24.93
C PRO A 215 -5.43 2.21 25.07
N GLU A 216 -4.78 2.66 26.12
CA GLU A 216 -4.58 4.11 26.41
C GLU A 216 -3.86 4.87 25.29
N THR A 217 -3.06 4.16 24.49
CA THR A 217 -2.27 4.74 23.40
C THR A 217 -3.01 4.78 22.08
N MET A 218 -4.22 4.19 22.00
CA MET A 218 -4.96 3.98 20.76
C MET A 218 -6.14 4.95 20.61
N ASP A 219 -6.24 5.60 19.47
CA ASP A 219 -7.42 6.34 19.04
C ASP A 219 -8.36 5.39 18.26
N TRP A 220 -9.30 4.78 19.00
CA TRP A 220 -10.24 3.81 18.44
C TRP A 220 -11.24 4.43 17.48
N ASP A 221 -11.70 5.65 17.74
CA ASP A 221 -12.65 6.34 16.86
C ASP A 221 -12.02 6.64 15.49
N THR A 222 -10.78 7.06 15.48
CA THR A 222 -10.01 7.25 14.23
C THR A 222 -9.74 5.92 13.53
N TRP A 223 -9.52 4.83 14.27
CA TRP A 223 -9.35 3.50 13.68
C TRP A 223 -10.63 3.00 13.00
N ILE A 224 -11.79 3.14 13.65
CA ILE A 224 -13.12 2.81 13.11
C ILE A 224 -13.41 3.64 11.84
N GLY A 225 -13.13 4.93 11.88
CA GLY A 225 -13.27 5.83 10.74
C GLY A 225 -14.65 5.80 10.12
N VAL A 226 -14.74 5.31 8.87
CA VAL A 226 -16.01 5.26 8.10
C VAL A 226 -16.77 3.94 8.25
N ALA A 227 -16.22 2.96 8.99
CA ALA A 227 -16.89 1.69 9.22
C ALA A 227 -18.04 1.85 10.23
N GLN A 228 -18.91 0.86 10.29
CA GLN A 228 -19.91 0.80 11.36
C GLN A 228 -19.18 0.74 12.71
N TYR A 229 -19.69 1.50 13.68
CA TYR A 229 -19.09 1.50 15.01
C TYR A 229 -19.26 0.15 15.71
N HIS A 230 -18.19 -0.33 16.29
CA HIS A 230 -18.12 -1.47 17.20
C HIS A 230 -17.26 -1.10 18.39
N ASP A 231 -17.58 -1.63 19.55
CA ASP A 231 -16.69 -1.53 20.70
C ASP A 231 -15.35 -2.19 20.37
N TYR A 232 -14.27 -1.66 20.93
CA TYR A 232 -12.95 -2.22 20.73
C TYR A 232 -12.88 -3.68 21.18
N ASN A 233 -12.20 -4.50 20.39
CA ASN A 233 -11.78 -5.83 20.77
C ASN A 233 -10.44 -6.15 20.11
N HIS A 234 -9.54 -6.82 20.84
CA HIS A 234 -8.20 -7.16 20.34
C HIS A 234 -8.24 -8.05 19.10
N ASP A 235 -9.32 -8.80 18.86
CA ASP A 235 -9.52 -9.62 17.67
C ASP A 235 -9.65 -8.80 16.38
N TYR A 236 -9.85 -7.49 16.45
CA TYR A 236 -9.81 -6.61 15.28
C TYR A 236 -8.39 -6.15 14.97
N HIS A 237 -7.46 -6.26 15.92
CA HIS A 237 -6.14 -5.69 15.82
C HIS A 237 -5.13 -6.63 15.15
N LEU A 238 -3.96 -6.09 14.79
CA LEU A 238 -2.79 -6.82 14.27
C LEU A 238 -3.10 -7.76 13.08
N GLY A 239 -3.98 -7.31 12.18
CA GLY A 239 -4.25 -8.02 10.93
C GLY A 239 -5.49 -8.92 10.97
N GLN A 240 -6.08 -9.19 12.12
CA GLN A 240 -7.32 -9.97 12.24
C GLN A 240 -8.54 -9.21 11.73
N TRP A 241 -8.50 -7.87 11.66
CA TRP A 241 -9.53 -7.04 11.03
C TRP A 241 -9.92 -7.53 9.63
N ARG A 242 -9.03 -8.21 8.90
CA ARG A 242 -9.29 -8.79 7.58
C ARG A 242 -10.38 -9.85 7.57
N CYS A 243 -10.65 -10.46 8.71
CA CYS A 243 -11.68 -11.49 8.88
C CYS A 243 -13.08 -10.92 9.09
N TRP A 244 -13.18 -9.62 9.39
CA TRP A 244 -14.42 -8.94 9.71
C TRP A 244 -14.87 -8.09 8.52
N TYR A 245 -16.10 -8.34 8.06
CA TYR A 245 -16.64 -7.71 6.85
C TYR A 245 -16.63 -6.17 6.91
N ASP A 246 -16.83 -5.59 8.10
CA ASP A 246 -16.85 -4.12 8.26
C ASP A 246 -15.48 -3.48 8.07
N PHE A 247 -14.41 -4.24 8.24
CA PHE A 247 -13.03 -3.71 8.24
C PHE A 247 -12.18 -4.21 7.09
N GLY A 248 -12.41 -5.43 6.62
CA GLY A 248 -11.60 -6.08 5.59
C GLY A 248 -12.42 -6.72 4.48
N MET A 249 -11.75 -7.18 3.45
CA MET A 249 -12.35 -7.82 2.29
C MET A 249 -12.15 -9.35 2.28
N GLY A 250 -11.80 -9.93 3.43
CA GLY A 250 -11.55 -11.35 3.56
C GLY A 250 -10.35 -11.84 2.76
N VAL A 251 -10.22 -13.16 2.64
CA VAL A 251 -9.08 -13.79 1.97
C VAL A 251 -8.99 -13.42 0.49
N LEU A 252 -10.12 -13.32 -0.20
CA LEU A 252 -10.12 -12.96 -1.61
C LEU A 252 -9.62 -11.53 -1.85
N GLY A 253 -10.06 -10.57 -1.04
CA GLY A 253 -9.57 -9.18 -1.12
C GLY A 253 -8.09 -9.06 -0.73
N ASP A 254 -7.68 -9.79 0.32
CA ASP A 254 -6.28 -9.74 0.80
C ASP A 254 -5.30 -10.43 -0.17
N TRP A 255 -5.66 -11.61 -0.72
CA TRP A 255 -4.76 -12.42 -1.55
C TRP A 255 -5.15 -12.51 -3.02
N GLY A 256 -6.38 -12.24 -3.38
CA GLY A 256 -6.81 -12.26 -4.78
C GLY A 256 -5.98 -11.35 -5.67
N ALA A 257 -5.65 -10.16 -5.18
CA ALA A 257 -4.79 -9.22 -5.86
C ALA A 257 -3.37 -9.77 -6.16
N HIS A 258 -2.88 -10.72 -5.38
CA HIS A 258 -1.57 -11.35 -5.61
C HIS A 258 -1.65 -12.58 -6.51
N ILE A 259 -2.74 -13.34 -6.45
CA ILE A 259 -2.86 -14.65 -7.07
C ILE A 259 -3.49 -14.55 -8.47
N LEU A 260 -4.49 -13.66 -8.64
CA LEU A 260 -5.25 -13.53 -9.87
C LEU A 260 -4.70 -12.47 -10.81
N ASP A 261 -3.99 -11.49 -10.29
CA ASP A 261 -3.54 -10.30 -10.99
C ASP A 261 -2.63 -10.63 -12.19
N THR A 262 -1.64 -11.51 -12.00
CA THR A 262 -0.74 -11.94 -13.08
C THR A 262 -1.51 -12.55 -14.24
N ALA A 263 -2.50 -13.42 -13.96
CA ALA A 263 -3.32 -14.03 -14.99
C ALA A 263 -4.21 -12.98 -15.67
N HIS A 264 -4.78 -12.07 -14.90
CA HIS A 264 -5.65 -11.00 -15.39
C HIS A 264 -4.90 -10.07 -16.36
N GLU A 265 -3.71 -9.63 -16.00
CA GLU A 265 -2.88 -8.76 -16.83
C GLU A 265 -2.38 -9.47 -18.09
N PHE A 266 -1.76 -10.65 -17.95
CA PHE A 266 -1.07 -11.30 -19.07
C PHE A 266 -2.01 -12.02 -20.05
N LEU A 267 -3.26 -12.27 -19.68
CA LEU A 267 -4.23 -12.87 -20.56
C LEU A 267 -5.25 -11.85 -21.09
N ASP A 268 -5.02 -10.55 -20.85
CA ASP A 268 -5.87 -9.45 -21.28
C ASP A 268 -7.35 -9.68 -20.86
N LEU A 269 -7.56 -10.16 -19.62
CA LEU A 269 -8.89 -10.41 -19.05
C LEU A 269 -9.56 -9.11 -18.57
N GLY A 270 -9.11 -7.98 -19.07
CA GLY A 270 -9.63 -6.67 -18.73
C GLY A 270 -11.12 -6.51 -19.04
N LEU A 271 -11.72 -5.49 -18.41
CA LEU A 271 -13.11 -5.08 -18.61
C LEU A 271 -13.28 -4.36 -19.95
#